data_5cf01b054febe33c95ec3ed75eea28e1
#
_entry.id   5cf01b054febe33c95ec3ed75eea28e1
#
_cell.length_a   1.000
_cell.length_b   1.000
_cell.length_c   1.000
_cell.angle_alpha   90.00
_cell.angle_beta   90.00
_cell.angle_gamma   90.00
#
_symmetry.space_group_name_H-M   'P 1'
#
loop_
_entity.id
_entity.type
_entity.pdbx_description
1 polymer ?
#
loop_
_entity_poly.entity_id
_entity_poly.type
_entity_poly.pdbx_seq_one_letter_code
_entity_poly.pdbx_strand_id
1 'polypeptide(L)'
;MKYLLTLLLIFANALKSEIFNSNSIVQPEVGQDGMVVSQHYLATDVGYSILKSGGNAYDASIAVAFTLAVVLPRAGNIGGGGFMVMYDKKSDKTFSIDYREKAPEFATKDMFLNDDGSVNTKRATQGILSIGVPGTVYGMWEVHQKFGSLPWEDLIKPAINLAEKGFKISPFMADVLNDQYEKLSNFKNFKRIFYSNYPVKIHQELKQPNLARTLKKISQNGAKGFYEGEVANLIAQYMNSNKGLISSSDLKNYRPVWRKPITGNYHEYKIVTMAPPSSGGIHIIQMLNILEKYNLLELGHNSPKYSSLLSEVMKYAYADRSKYLGDPDFFKVPVKTLISKEYAEEINKKIQIGKITPANEILPGQAIQKESMDTTHFSIADKFGNLVGNTYTLNSTYGSGIIIDGTGILMNNEMDDFVSAPGIPNQFGLLGGEANKIEPYKRPL
;
A
#
# COMPACT_ATOMS: atom_id res chain seq x y z
N MET A 1 -9.75 -30.63 -50.58
CA MET A 1 -9.74 -31.21 -49.21
C MET A 1 -8.37 -31.24 -48.53
N LYS A 2 -7.29 -31.67 -49.16
CA LYS A 2 -5.95 -31.70 -48.54
C LYS A 2 -5.43 -30.31 -48.08
N TYR A 3 -5.65 -29.27 -48.86
CA TYR A 3 -5.20 -27.90 -48.50
C TYR A 3 -5.99 -27.25 -47.36
N LEU A 4 -7.27 -27.65 -47.18
CA LEU A 4 -8.10 -27.16 -46.08
C LEU A 4 -7.66 -27.74 -44.73
N LEU A 5 -7.21 -29.02 -44.71
CA LEU A 5 -6.69 -29.68 -43.53
C LEU A 5 -5.33 -29.10 -43.08
N THR A 6 -4.49 -28.71 -44.04
CA THR A 6 -3.18 -28.11 -43.78
C THR A 6 -3.33 -26.70 -43.21
N LEU A 7 -4.31 -25.90 -43.68
CA LEU A 7 -4.62 -24.59 -43.14
C LEU A 7 -5.18 -24.67 -41.71
N LEU A 8 -6.05 -25.66 -41.41
CA LEU A 8 -6.55 -25.88 -40.04
C LEU A 8 -5.46 -26.31 -39.07
N LEU A 9 -4.47 -27.09 -39.52
CA LEU A 9 -3.31 -27.46 -38.66
C LEU A 9 -2.35 -26.28 -38.40
N ILE A 10 -2.23 -25.36 -39.36
CA ILE A 10 -1.42 -24.15 -39.17
C ILE A 10 -2.12 -23.18 -38.20
N PHE A 11 -3.45 -23.03 -38.28
CA PHE A 11 -4.23 -22.22 -37.32
C PHE A 11 -4.28 -22.83 -35.93
N ALA A 12 -4.29 -24.17 -35.79
CA ALA A 12 -4.27 -24.84 -34.49
C ALA A 12 -2.93 -24.67 -33.74
N ASN A 13 -1.81 -24.45 -34.46
CA ASN A 13 -0.53 -24.15 -33.83
C ASN A 13 -0.31 -22.65 -33.48
N ALA A 14 -1.10 -21.75 -34.06
CA ALA A 14 -1.03 -20.31 -33.76
C ALA A 14 -1.81 -19.92 -32.47
N LEU A 15 -2.56 -20.85 -31.86
CA LEU A 15 -3.36 -20.62 -30.66
C LEU A 15 -2.77 -21.25 -29.37
N LYS A 16 -1.55 -21.77 -29.43
CA LYS A 16 -0.80 -22.09 -28.21
C LYS A 16 -0.07 -20.86 -27.71
N SER A 17 -0.77 -19.93 -27.08
CA SER A 17 -0.12 -19.10 -26.08
C SER A 17 0.19 -20.04 -24.91
N GLU A 18 1.42 -20.53 -24.83
CA GLU A 18 1.91 -21.22 -23.63
C GLU A 18 1.89 -20.21 -22.48
N ILE A 19 0.76 -20.12 -21.77
CA ILE A 19 0.63 -19.33 -20.55
C ILE A 19 1.62 -19.86 -19.50
N PHE A 20 2.03 -21.12 -19.62
CA PHE A 20 2.96 -21.77 -18.70
C PHE A 20 4.17 -22.34 -19.44
N ASN A 21 5.34 -22.03 -18.96
CA ASN A 21 6.57 -22.69 -19.40
C ASN A 21 6.68 -24.05 -18.68
N SER A 22 6.37 -25.15 -19.39
CA SER A 22 6.44 -26.51 -18.86
C SER A 22 7.83 -26.93 -18.35
N ASN A 23 8.88 -26.22 -18.73
CA ASN A 23 10.26 -26.43 -18.27
C ASN A 23 10.62 -25.61 -17.02
N SER A 24 9.69 -24.80 -16.50
CA SER A 24 9.95 -24.05 -15.27
C SER A 24 9.90 -24.98 -14.06
N ILE A 25 10.87 -24.83 -13.16
CA ILE A 25 10.90 -25.53 -11.86
C ILE A 25 9.73 -25.05 -10.97
N VAL A 26 9.30 -23.79 -11.14
CA VAL A 26 8.18 -23.19 -10.43
C VAL A 26 6.97 -23.18 -11.35
N GLN A 27 5.92 -23.93 -10.99
CA GLN A 27 4.64 -23.90 -11.70
C GLN A 27 3.71 -22.89 -11.01
N PRO A 28 2.92 -22.12 -11.78
CA PRO A 28 1.94 -21.21 -11.20
C PRO A 28 0.77 -22.01 -10.59
N GLU A 29 0.28 -21.50 -9.46
CA GLU A 29 -0.98 -22.00 -8.88
C GLU A 29 -2.17 -21.53 -9.73
N VAL A 30 -3.12 -22.43 -9.99
CA VAL A 30 -4.31 -22.16 -10.79
C VAL A 30 -5.57 -22.38 -9.95
N GLY A 31 -6.34 -21.31 -9.73
CA GLY A 31 -7.64 -21.35 -9.07
C GLY A 31 -8.78 -21.32 -10.09
N GLN A 32 -9.80 -22.20 -9.95
CA GLN A 32 -11.01 -22.19 -10.78
C GLN A 32 -12.13 -21.33 -10.17
N ASP A 33 -12.36 -21.43 -8.85
CA ASP A 33 -13.44 -20.76 -8.14
C ASP A 33 -13.01 -19.47 -7.43
N GLY A 34 -11.76 -19.09 -7.60
CA GLY A 34 -11.21 -17.89 -6.99
C GLY A 34 -9.77 -18.08 -6.52
N MET A 35 -9.15 -16.99 -6.12
CA MET A 35 -7.77 -16.99 -5.64
C MET A 35 -7.55 -15.88 -4.62
N VAL A 36 -6.77 -16.19 -3.59
CA VAL A 36 -6.29 -15.22 -2.60
C VAL A 36 -4.77 -15.28 -2.57
N VAL A 37 -4.14 -14.15 -2.80
CA VAL A 37 -2.68 -14.01 -2.72
C VAL A 37 -2.36 -12.92 -1.70
N SER A 38 -1.63 -13.27 -0.64
CA SER A 38 -1.18 -12.32 0.38
C SER A 38 0.22 -12.68 0.88
N GLN A 39 0.84 -11.76 1.60
CA GLN A 39 2.22 -11.90 2.09
C GLN A 39 2.35 -12.86 3.30
N HIS A 40 1.23 -13.39 3.83
CA HIS A 40 1.26 -14.30 4.96
C HIS A 40 0.22 -15.43 4.81
N TYR A 41 0.67 -16.69 4.91
CA TYR A 41 -0.17 -17.87 4.67
C TYR A 41 -1.46 -17.89 5.52
N LEU A 42 -1.39 -17.51 6.81
CA LEU A 42 -2.58 -17.46 7.69
C LEU A 42 -3.63 -16.47 7.17
N ALA A 43 -3.21 -15.36 6.56
CA ALA A 43 -4.14 -14.41 5.97
C ALA A 43 -4.72 -14.93 4.65
N THR A 44 -3.89 -15.62 3.85
CA THR A 44 -4.35 -16.30 2.63
C THR A 44 -5.39 -17.38 2.97
N ASP A 45 -5.14 -18.21 3.98
CA ASP A 45 -6.07 -19.24 4.45
C ASP A 45 -7.40 -18.66 4.96
N VAL A 46 -7.34 -17.54 5.69
CA VAL A 46 -8.54 -16.82 6.13
C VAL A 46 -9.34 -16.32 4.92
N GLY A 47 -8.69 -15.63 3.98
CA GLY A 47 -9.36 -15.15 2.76
C GLY A 47 -9.99 -16.28 1.95
N TYR A 48 -9.26 -17.40 1.77
CA TYR A 48 -9.79 -18.60 1.12
C TYR A 48 -11.00 -19.17 1.86
N SER A 49 -10.97 -19.23 3.20
CA SER A 49 -12.08 -19.73 4.01
C SER A 49 -13.33 -18.86 3.86
N ILE A 50 -13.17 -17.53 3.76
CA ILE A 50 -14.26 -16.60 3.48
C ILE A 50 -14.87 -16.87 2.10
N LEU A 51 -14.06 -16.99 1.04
CA LEU A 51 -14.56 -17.34 -0.29
C LEU A 51 -15.29 -18.68 -0.30
N LYS A 52 -14.75 -19.69 0.38
CA LYS A 52 -15.34 -21.02 0.50
C LYS A 52 -16.68 -21.03 1.25
N SER A 53 -16.84 -20.14 2.23
CA SER A 53 -18.11 -19.98 2.96
C SER A 53 -19.17 -19.20 2.21
N GLY A 54 -18.90 -18.78 0.97
CA GLY A 54 -19.85 -18.07 0.10
C GLY A 54 -19.68 -16.56 0.10
N GLY A 55 -18.68 -16.02 0.81
CA GLY A 55 -18.31 -14.60 0.72
C GLY A 55 -17.74 -14.24 -0.65
N ASN A 56 -17.78 -12.96 -0.96
CA ASN A 56 -17.22 -12.39 -2.19
C ASN A 56 -15.77 -11.90 -2.00
N ALA A 57 -15.15 -11.37 -3.06
CA ALA A 57 -13.78 -10.86 -3.01
C ALA A 57 -13.61 -9.69 -2.02
N TYR A 58 -14.64 -8.89 -1.81
CA TYR A 58 -14.63 -7.76 -0.88
C TYR A 58 -14.66 -8.25 0.56
N ASP A 59 -15.51 -9.23 0.88
CA ASP A 59 -15.52 -9.88 2.20
C ASP A 59 -14.17 -10.50 2.54
N ALA A 60 -13.61 -11.26 1.58
CA ALA A 60 -12.30 -11.88 1.74
C ALA A 60 -11.19 -10.82 1.94
N SER A 61 -11.26 -9.69 1.21
CA SER A 61 -10.26 -8.61 1.34
C SER A 61 -10.26 -7.98 2.73
N ILE A 62 -11.43 -7.79 3.33
CA ILE A 62 -11.58 -7.27 4.69
C ILE A 62 -10.97 -8.24 5.71
N ALA A 63 -11.31 -9.53 5.60
CA ALA A 63 -10.79 -10.54 6.51
C ALA A 63 -9.28 -10.71 6.40
N VAL A 64 -8.72 -10.66 5.18
CA VAL A 64 -7.27 -10.66 4.91
C VAL A 64 -6.61 -9.44 5.55
N ALA A 65 -7.16 -8.23 5.36
CA ALA A 65 -6.59 -7.00 5.90
C ALA A 65 -6.51 -7.03 7.44
N PHE A 66 -7.59 -7.40 8.14
CA PHE A 66 -7.57 -7.52 9.60
C PHE A 66 -6.66 -8.66 10.08
N THR A 67 -6.57 -9.75 9.33
CA THR A 67 -5.66 -10.86 9.69
C THR A 67 -4.20 -10.44 9.53
N LEU A 68 -3.83 -9.78 8.43
CA LEU A 68 -2.48 -9.26 8.23
C LEU A 68 -2.07 -8.25 9.32
N ALA A 69 -3.01 -7.44 9.82
CA ALA A 69 -2.75 -6.54 10.95
C ALA A 69 -2.29 -7.28 12.22
N VAL A 70 -2.64 -8.55 12.36
CA VAL A 70 -2.23 -9.41 13.48
C VAL A 70 -0.96 -10.18 13.18
N VAL A 71 -0.88 -10.83 12.01
CA VAL A 71 0.18 -11.82 11.70
C VAL A 71 1.36 -11.25 10.91
N LEU A 72 1.21 -10.04 10.35
CA LEU A 72 2.26 -9.32 9.62
C LEU A 72 2.41 -7.87 10.13
N PRO A 73 2.62 -7.64 11.42
CA PRO A 73 2.54 -6.29 12.03
C PRO A 73 3.61 -5.31 11.53
N ARG A 74 4.59 -5.76 10.74
CA ARG A 74 5.57 -4.87 10.10
C ARG A 74 4.96 -3.97 9.00
N ALA A 75 3.83 -4.38 8.42
CA ALA A 75 3.19 -3.69 7.30
C ALA A 75 1.65 -3.77 7.35
N GLY A 76 1.06 -4.95 7.66
CA GLY A 76 -0.36 -5.12 7.92
C GLY A 76 -0.77 -4.34 9.18
N ASN A 77 -1.90 -3.64 9.16
CA ASN A 77 -2.19 -2.67 10.19
C ASN A 77 -3.68 -2.34 10.35
N ILE A 78 -3.99 -1.72 11.50
CA ILE A 78 -5.19 -0.91 11.73
C ILE A 78 -4.84 0.52 12.17
N GLY A 79 -3.56 0.81 12.38
CA GLY A 79 -3.03 2.11 12.75
C GLY A 79 -2.35 2.86 11.59
N GLY A 80 -2.59 2.44 10.37
CA GLY A 80 -2.07 3.01 9.12
C GLY A 80 -3.18 3.30 8.11
N GLY A 81 -2.82 3.24 6.82
CA GLY A 81 -3.75 3.52 5.73
C GLY A 81 -3.33 2.87 4.41
N GLY A 82 -4.03 3.22 3.34
CA GLY A 82 -3.74 2.63 2.04
C GLY A 82 -4.79 2.91 0.97
N PHE A 83 -4.77 2.05 -0.05
CA PHE A 83 -5.57 2.17 -1.26
C PHE A 83 -6.11 0.81 -1.72
N MET A 84 -7.32 0.80 -2.26
CA MET A 84 -7.90 -0.39 -2.86
C MET A 84 -8.49 -0.06 -4.22
N VAL A 85 -8.19 -0.91 -5.22
CA VAL A 85 -8.79 -0.87 -6.55
C VAL A 85 -9.61 -2.14 -6.74
N MET A 86 -10.82 -2.01 -7.27
CA MET A 86 -11.79 -3.08 -7.34
C MET A 86 -12.47 -3.12 -8.71
N TYR A 87 -12.80 -4.31 -9.15
CA TYR A 87 -13.71 -4.55 -10.28
C TYR A 87 -14.93 -5.31 -9.78
N ASP A 88 -16.10 -4.73 -9.98
CA ASP A 88 -17.39 -5.38 -9.70
C ASP A 88 -17.99 -5.94 -10.97
N LYS A 89 -18.00 -7.25 -11.08
CA LYS A 89 -18.49 -7.98 -12.26
C LYS A 89 -19.97 -7.75 -12.50
N LYS A 90 -20.76 -7.65 -11.44
CA LYS A 90 -22.22 -7.47 -11.54
C LYS A 90 -22.59 -6.16 -12.24
N SER A 91 -21.90 -5.07 -11.93
CA SER A 91 -22.14 -3.76 -12.55
C SER A 91 -21.23 -3.47 -13.75
N ASP A 92 -20.25 -4.32 -14.01
CA ASP A 92 -19.16 -4.13 -14.99
C ASP A 92 -18.41 -2.80 -14.79
N LYS A 93 -18.17 -2.45 -13.52
CA LYS A 93 -17.52 -1.18 -13.14
C LYS A 93 -16.30 -1.38 -12.27
N THR A 94 -15.40 -0.44 -12.41
CA THR A 94 -14.23 -0.35 -11.54
C THR A 94 -14.42 0.76 -10.50
N PHE A 95 -13.90 0.50 -9.29
CA PHE A 95 -13.96 1.42 -8.16
C PHE A 95 -12.58 1.55 -7.54
N SER A 96 -12.31 2.66 -6.89
CA SER A 96 -11.17 2.77 -5.99
C SER A 96 -11.53 3.59 -4.76
N ILE A 97 -10.92 3.20 -3.63
CA ILE A 97 -11.07 3.90 -2.36
C ILE A 97 -9.70 4.28 -1.81
N ASP A 98 -9.59 5.52 -1.39
CA ASP A 98 -8.45 6.14 -0.75
C ASP A 98 -8.74 6.24 0.75
N TYR A 99 -8.06 5.41 1.53
CA TYR A 99 -8.07 5.46 2.99
C TYR A 99 -6.66 5.71 3.55
N ARG A 100 -5.86 6.50 2.78
CA ARG A 100 -4.56 7.03 3.17
C ARG A 100 -4.71 7.84 4.45
N GLU A 101 -3.69 7.86 5.29
CA GLU A 101 -3.62 8.68 6.47
C GLU A 101 -3.79 10.16 6.15
N LYS A 102 -4.23 10.93 7.13
CA LYS A 102 -4.31 12.39 7.03
C LYS A 102 -3.38 13.06 8.02
N ALA A 103 -2.81 14.19 7.62
CA ALA A 103 -2.17 15.07 8.59
C ALA A 103 -3.19 15.53 9.65
N PRO A 104 -2.84 15.52 10.94
CA PRO A 104 -3.70 16.03 12.01
C PRO A 104 -3.98 17.54 11.85
N GLU A 105 -5.03 18.04 12.50
CA GLU A 105 -5.44 19.45 12.48
C GLU A 105 -4.32 20.42 12.85
N PHE A 106 -3.48 20.05 13.80
CA PHE A 106 -2.38 20.90 14.28
C PHE A 106 -1.04 20.66 13.58
N ALA A 107 -1.02 19.89 12.48
CA ALA A 107 0.19 19.72 11.68
C ALA A 107 0.57 21.03 10.98
N THR A 108 1.85 21.36 10.98
CA THR A 108 2.40 22.55 10.32
C THR A 108 3.46 22.18 9.32
N LYS A 109 3.66 23.02 8.29
CA LYS A 109 4.65 22.78 7.23
C LYS A 109 6.09 22.62 7.77
N ASP A 110 6.39 23.29 8.89
CA ASP A 110 7.74 23.37 9.45
C ASP A 110 7.95 22.43 10.65
N MET A 111 6.98 21.56 10.97
CA MET A 111 7.00 20.72 12.18
C MET A 111 8.19 19.75 12.28
N PHE A 112 8.85 19.47 11.17
CA PHE A 112 10.04 18.63 11.11
C PHE A 112 11.35 19.40 10.96
N LEU A 113 11.31 20.73 11.01
CA LEU A 113 12.51 21.56 10.94
C LEU A 113 13.12 21.78 12.35
N ASN A 114 14.43 21.80 12.42
CA ASN A 114 15.18 22.30 13.55
C ASN A 114 15.21 23.85 13.53
N ASP A 115 15.66 24.48 14.60
CA ASP A 115 15.74 25.94 14.71
C ASP A 115 16.66 26.60 13.67
N ASP A 116 17.63 25.83 13.14
CA ASP A 116 18.53 26.27 12.06
C ASP A 116 17.94 26.05 10.65
N GLY A 117 16.70 25.58 10.54
CA GLY A 117 16.03 25.28 9.29
C GLY A 117 16.38 23.92 8.64
N SER A 118 17.29 23.16 9.25
CA SER A 118 17.59 21.80 8.77
C SER A 118 16.47 20.82 9.09
N VAL A 119 16.30 19.76 8.27
CA VAL A 119 15.27 18.73 8.50
C VAL A 119 15.71 17.77 9.60
N ASN A 120 14.86 17.58 10.60
CA ASN A 120 15.02 16.56 11.63
C ASN A 120 14.42 15.23 11.14
N THR A 121 15.18 14.46 10.39
CA THR A 121 14.77 13.16 9.83
C THR A 121 14.26 12.20 10.91
N LYS A 122 14.89 12.18 12.10
CA LYS A 122 14.45 11.31 13.19
C LYS A 122 13.04 11.69 13.68
N ARG A 123 12.71 12.97 13.75
CA ARG A 123 11.39 13.47 14.15
C ARG A 123 10.34 13.12 13.09
N ALA A 124 10.71 13.16 11.80
CA ALA A 124 9.82 12.83 10.69
C ALA A 124 9.53 11.34 10.59
N THR A 125 10.50 10.47 10.94
CA THR A 125 10.42 9.01 10.70
C THR A 125 10.11 8.18 11.95
N GLN A 126 10.36 8.73 13.15
CA GLN A 126 10.25 8.00 14.42
C GLN A 126 9.54 8.84 15.48
N GLY A 127 8.69 8.16 16.25
CA GLY A 127 8.04 8.80 17.38
C GLY A 127 6.70 9.44 17.03
N ILE A 128 6.20 10.22 17.99
CA ILE A 128 4.79 10.61 18.06
C ILE A 128 4.34 11.60 16.99
N LEU A 129 5.26 12.46 16.51
CA LEU A 129 4.95 13.49 15.51
C LEU A 129 4.93 12.96 14.08
N SER A 130 5.52 11.77 13.84
CA SER A 130 5.50 11.13 12.52
C SER A 130 4.16 10.46 12.18
N ILE A 131 3.21 10.42 13.11
CA ILE A 131 1.98 9.66 13.00
C ILE A 131 0.90 10.49 12.30
N GLY A 132 0.40 9.98 11.16
CA GLY A 132 -0.82 10.46 10.51
C GLY A 132 -2.08 9.81 11.08
N VAL A 133 -3.23 10.46 10.90
CA VAL A 133 -4.55 9.94 11.34
C VAL A 133 -4.88 8.69 10.55
N PRO A 134 -5.04 7.52 11.20
CA PRO A 134 -5.21 6.24 10.52
C PRO A 134 -6.50 6.14 9.69
N GLY A 135 -6.45 5.38 8.59
CA GLY A 135 -7.57 5.21 7.67
C GLY A 135 -8.07 3.78 7.45
N THR A 136 -7.24 2.77 7.75
CA THR A 136 -7.51 1.37 7.39
C THR A 136 -8.88 0.87 7.85
N VAL A 137 -9.25 1.08 9.10
CA VAL A 137 -10.52 0.56 9.65
C VAL A 137 -11.72 1.19 8.95
N TYR A 138 -11.67 2.50 8.68
CA TYR A 138 -12.77 3.16 7.97
C TYR A 138 -12.84 2.76 6.49
N GLY A 139 -11.67 2.58 5.85
CA GLY A 139 -11.61 2.06 4.48
C GLY A 139 -12.28 0.70 4.33
N MET A 140 -11.93 -0.25 5.21
CA MET A 140 -12.55 -1.59 5.22
C MET A 140 -14.05 -1.53 5.53
N TRP A 141 -14.47 -0.65 6.44
CA TRP A 141 -15.88 -0.46 6.77
C TRP A 141 -16.69 0.06 5.57
N GLU A 142 -16.19 1.08 4.86
CA GLU A 142 -16.85 1.63 3.66
C GLU A 142 -16.97 0.59 2.53
N VAL A 143 -15.94 -0.22 2.33
CA VAL A 143 -15.98 -1.33 1.35
C VAL A 143 -17.05 -2.34 1.75
N HIS A 144 -17.11 -2.72 3.02
CA HIS A 144 -18.14 -3.63 3.53
C HIS A 144 -19.55 -3.08 3.34
N GLN A 145 -19.80 -1.81 3.70
CA GLN A 145 -21.13 -1.20 3.57
C GLN A 145 -21.62 -1.16 2.11
N LYS A 146 -20.71 -1.08 1.17
CA LYS A 146 -21.05 -0.97 -0.26
C LYS A 146 -21.12 -2.31 -0.98
N PHE A 147 -20.26 -3.26 -0.63
CA PHE A 147 -20.06 -4.49 -1.38
C PHE A 147 -20.08 -5.76 -0.52
N GLY A 148 -20.10 -5.64 0.80
CA GLY A 148 -20.09 -6.79 1.70
C GLY A 148 -21.35 -7.66 1.54
N SER A 149 -21.18 -8.96 1.64
CA SER A 149 -22.27 -9.95 1.56
C SER A 149 -22.40 -10.78 2.84
N LEU A 150 -21.31 -10.91 3.60
CA LEU A 150 -21.29 -11.61 4.89
C LEU A 150 -21.37 -10.61 6.05
N PRO A 151 -21.80 -11.04 7.24
CA PRO A 151 -21.81 -10.18 8.43
C PRO A 151 -20.41 -9.68 8.75
N TRP A 152 -20.29 -8.39 9.06
CA TRP A 152 -19.02 -7.73 9.41
C TRP A 152 -18.24 -8.45 10.51
N GLU A 153 -18.93 -8.92 11.53
CA GLU A 153 -18.33 -9.62 12.67
C GLU A 153 -17.61 -10.91 12.25
N ASP A 154 -18.19 -11.64 11.30
CA ASP A 154 -17.60 -12.89 10.81
C ASP A 154 -16.28 -12.67 10.05
N LEU A 155 -16.13 -11.51 9.40
CA LEU A 155 -14.90 -11.14 8.67
C LEU A 155 -13.74 -10.78 9.61
N ILE A 156 -14.03 -10.28 10.80
CA ILE A 156 -12.99 -9.88 11.78
C ILE A 156 -12.67 -10.99 12.76
N LYS A 157 -13.60 -11.90 13.00
CA LYS A 157 -13.47 -12.99 13.97
C LYS A 157 -12.19 -13.83 13.82
N PRO A 158 -11.70 -14.18 12.61
CA PRO A 158 -10.43 -14.89 12.45
C PRO A 158 -9.25 -14.11 13.01
N ALA A 159 -9.17 -12.79 12.74
CA ALA A 159 -8.12 -11.92 13.26
C ALA A 159 -8.18 -11.82 14.80
N ILE A 160 -9.37 -11.68 15.38
CA ILE A 160 -9.57 -11.69 16.84
C ILE A 160 -9.02 -12.98 17.44
N ASN A 161 -9.36 -14.13 16.86
CA ASN A 161 -8.91 -15.44 17.34
C ASN A 161 -7.38 -15.58 17.30
N LEU A 162 -6.74 -15.14 16.22
CA LEU A 162 -5.27 -15.17 16.09
C LEU A 162 -4.60 -14.22 17.08
N ALA A 163 -5.13 -13.04 17.30
CA ALA A 163 -4.59 -12.09 18.27
C ALA A 163 -4.73 -12.58 19.72
N GLU A 164 -5.86 -13.25 20.04
CA GLU A 164 -6.17 -13.73 21.40
C GLU A 164 -5.47 -15.03 21.74
N LYS A 165 -5.57 -16.04 20.84
CA LYS A 165 -5.00 -17.36 21.06
C LYS A 165 -3.51 -17.43 20.75
N GLY A 166 -3.03 -16.52 19.89
CA GLY A 166 -1.66 -16.48 19.42
C GLY A 166 -1.44 -17.23 18.10
N PHE A 167 -0.30 -16.94 17.48
CA PHE A 167 0.21 -17.64 16.32
C PHE A 167 1.73 -17.83 16.44
N LYS A 168 2.29 -18.74 15.64
CA LYS A 168 3.73 -19.00 15.64
C LYS A 168 4.47 -18.01 14.75
N ILE A 169 5.50 -17.37 15.30
CA ILE A 169 6.39 -16.45 14.58
C ILE A 169 7.10 -17.21 13.45
N SER A 170 7.00 -16.67 12.22
CA SER A 170 7.68 -17.20 11.04
C SER A 170 9.19 -16.90 11.09
N PRO A 171 10.04 -17.64 10.34
CA PRO A 171 11.47 -17.33 10.21
C PRO A 171 11.70 -15.88 9.83
N PHE A 172 11.04 -15.42 8.78
CA PHE A 172 11.15 -14.03 8.30
C PHE A 172 10.77 -12.99 9.37
N MET A 173 9.67 -13.20 10.11
CA MET A 173 9.28 -12.28 11.17
C MET A 173 10.29 -12.25 12.33
N ALA A 174 10.88 -13.40 12.68
CA ALA A 174 11.89 -13.47 13.71
C ALA A 174 13.16 -12.71 13.30
N ASP A 175 13.61 -12.88 12.07
CA ASP A 175 14.78 -12.17 11.53
C ASP A 175 14.55 -10.65 11.54
N VAL A 176 13.43 -10.19 10.97
CA VAL A 176 13.10 -8.75 10.93
C VAL A 176 12.98 -8.15 12.34
N LEU A 177 12.37 -8.84 13.30
CA LEU A 177 12.28 -8.36 14.69
C LEU A 177 13.67 -8.25 15.34
N ASN A 178 14.52 -9.26 15.13
CA ASN A 178 15.88 -9.24 15.69
C ASN A 178 16.74 -8.13 15.08
N ASP A 179 16.65 -7.90 13.77
CA ASP A 179 17.39 -6.82 13.08
C ASP A 179 16.94 -5.41 13.54
N GLN A 180 15.66 -5.27 13.88
CA GLN A 180 15.10 -3.99 14.35
C GLN A 180 15.21 -3.77 15.87
N TYR A 181 15.85 -4.68 16.63
CA TYR A 181 15.84 -4.63 18.08
C TYR A 181 16.38 -3.32 18.66
N GLU A 182 17.52 -2.83 18.19
CA GLU A 182 18.13 -1.60 18.70
C GLU A 182 17.22 -0.38 18.58
N LYS A 183 16.49 -0.30 17.46
CA LYS A 183 15.54 0.79 17.19
C LYS A 183 14.26 0.63 18.02
N LEU A 184 13.64 -0.54 17.97
CA LEU A 184 12.27 -0.74 18.46
C LEU A 184 12.20 -1.08 19.96
N SER A 185 13.27 -1.58 20.57
CA SER A 185 13.34 -1.86 22.01
C SER A 185 13.26 -0.60 22.87
N ASN A 186 13.49 0.58 22.31
CA ASN A 186 13.32 1.88 22.96
C ASN A 186 11.84 2.23 23.21
N PHE A 187 10.90 1.61 22.49
CA PHE A 187 9.47 1.82 22.68
C PHE A 187 8.90 0.82 23.67
N LYS A 188 8.51 1.29 24.85
CA LYS A 188 8.09 0.46 26.01
C LYS A 188 7.04 -0.59 25.65
N ASN A 189 5.97 -0.20 24.95
CA ASN A 189 4.89 -1.12 24.60
C ASN A 189 5.29 -2.10 23.51
N PHE A 190 6.11 -1.66 22.54
CA PHE A 190 6.65 -2.55 21.51
C PHE A 190 7.55 -3.62 22.13
N LYS A 191 8.47 -3.22 23.01
CA LYS A 191 9.36 -4.13 23.76
C LYS A 191 8.57 -5.16 24.56
N ARG A 192 7.52 -4.72 25.26
CA ARG A 192 6.66 -5.60 26.07
C ARG A 192 5.96 -6.67 25.23
N ILE A 193 5.53 -6.36 24.00
CA ILE A 193 4.75 -7.27 23.16
C ILE A 193 5.67 -8.16 22.34
N PHE A 194 6.65 -7.60 21.64
CA PHE A 194 7.45 -8.34 20.66
C PHE A 194 8.78 -8.85 21.19
N TYR A 195 9.31 -8.22 22.25
CA TYR A 195 10.63 -8.57 22.83
C TYR A 195 10.57 -9.04 24.29
N SER A 196 9.41 -9.57 24.71
CA SER A 196 9.27 -10.17 26.04
C SER A 196 10.26 -11.33 26.28
N ASN A 197 10.62 -12.04 25.21
CA ASN A 197 11.62 -13.09 25.18
C ASN A 197 12.60 -12.81 24.03
N TYR A 198 13.57 -11.94 24.26
CA TYR A 198 14.62 -11.63 23.29
C TYR A 198 15.85 -12.54 23.47
N PRO A 199 16.53 -12.99 22.38
CA PRO A 199 16.17 -12.81 20.97
C PRO A 199 14.90 -13.56 20.60
N VAL A 200 14.15 -12.99 19.64
CA VAL A 200 12.90 -13.58 19.14
C VAL A 200 13.21 -14.88 18.39
N LYS A 201 12.54 -15.96 18.74
CA LYS A 201 12.79 -17.29 18.17
C LYS A 201 11.72 -17.67 17.14
N ILE A 202 12.15 -18.40 16.13
CA ILE A 202 11.25 -19.06 15.16
C ILE A 202 10.30 -19.97 15.91
N HIS A 203 9.01 -19.97 15.51
CA HIS A 203 7.93 -20.73 16.15
C HIS A 203 7.60 -20.35 17.60
N GLN A 204 8.19 -19.27 18.13
CA GLN A 204 7.71 -18.66 19.38
C GLN A 204 6.25 -18.22 19.20
N GLU A 205 5.42 -18.45 20.21
CA GLU A 205 4.03 -18.00 20.19
C GLU A 205 3.94 -16.50 20.49
N LEU A 206 3.22 -15.76 19.63
CA LEU A 206 2.94 -14.34 19.83
C LEU A 206 1.45 -14.14 20.08
N LYS A 207 1.11 -13.57 21.24
CA LYS A 207 -0.25 -13.16 21.61
C LYS A 207 -0.34 -11.65 21.71
N GLN A 208 -1.47 -11.10 21.25
CA GLN A 208 -1.72 -9.67 21.23
C GLN A 208 -3.08 -9.34 21.88
N PRO A 209 -3.26 -9.58 23.21
CA PRO A 209 -4.57 -9.50 23.86
C PRO A 209 -5.20 -8.11 23.81
N ASN A 210 -4.40 -7.04 23.84
CA ASN A 210 -4.91 -5.68 23.71
C ASN A 210 -5.43 -5.44 22.28
N LEU A 211 -4.71 -5.89 21.25
CA LEU A 211 -5.16 -5.81 19.86
C LEU A 211 -6.45 -6.62 19.65
N ALA A 212 -6.55 -7.82 20.24
CA ALA A 212 -7.77 -8.61 20.21
C ALA A 212 -8.98 -7.86 20.80
N ARG A 213 -8.78 -7.14 21.91
CA ARG A 213 -9.82 -6.30 22.52
C ARG A 213 -10.25 -5.16 21.59
N THR A 214 -9.31 -4.48 20.99
CA THR A 214 -9.59 -3.44 19.99
C THR A 214 -10.36 -3.99 18.79
N LEU A 215 -9.92 -5.13 18.22
CA LEU A 215 -10.61 -5.80 17.12
C LEU A 215 -12.05 -6.21 17.51
N LYS A 216 -12.30 -6.66 18.74
CA LYS A 216 -13.65 -6.92 19.25
C LYS A 216 -14.53 -5.66 19.27
N LYS A 217 -13.99 -4.50 19.65
CA LYS A 217 -14.72 -3.22 19.60
C LYS A 217 -15.07 -2.83 18.17
N ILE A 218 -14.12 -3.01 17.24
CA ILE A 218 -14.32 -2.76 15.81
C ILE A 218 -15.37 -3.73 15.24
N SER A 219 -15.29 -5.01 15.59
CA SER A 219 -16.27 -6.03 15.18
C SER A 219 -17.70 -5.66 15.60
N GLN A 220 -17.89 -5.23 16.84
CA GLN A 220 -19.20 -4.92 17.42
C GLN A 220 -19.79 -3.58 16.93
N ASN A 221 -18.95 -2.58 16.61
CA ASN A 221 -19.40 -1.21 16.38
C ASN A 221 -18.98 -0.65 14.99
N GLY A 222 -18.47 -1.47 14.10
CA GLY A 222 -17.96 -1.02 12.81
C GLY A 222 -16.83 0.00 12.97
N ALA A 223 -16.75 0.98 12.07
CA ALA A 223 -15.76 2.04 12.15
C ALA A 223 -15.81 2.81 13.48
N LYS A 224 -16.98 3.00 14.07
CA LYS A 224 -17.11 3.70 15.36
C LYS A 224 -16.34 3.03 16.49
N GLY A 225 -16.15 1.71 16.42
CA GLY A 225 -15.34 0.96 17.39
C GLY A 225 -13.87 1.35 17.44
N PHE A 226 -13.38 2.06 16.42
CA PHE A 226 -12.04 2.62 16.36
C PHE A 226 -12.03 4.15 16.53
N TYR A 227 -12.89 4.87 15.80
CA TYR A 227 -12.85 6.32 15.66
C TYR A 227 -13.67 7.08 16.72
N GLU A 228 -14.46 6.37 17.51
CA GLU A 228 -15.27 6.92 18.59
C GLU A 228 -15.13 6.03 19.84
N GLY A 229 -15.56 6.54 21.00
CA GLY A 229 -15.60 5.77 22.25
C GLY A 229 -14.23 5.42 22.84
N GLU A 230 -14.12 4.21 23.43
CA GLU A 230 -12.96 3.81 24.25
C GLU A 230 -11.63 3.85 23.49
N VAL A 231 -11.58 3.28 22.28
CA VAL A 231 -10.34 3.19 21.49
C VAL A 231 -9.86 4.57 21.07
N ALA A 232 -10.76 5.41 20.55
CA ALA A 232 -10.44 6.79 20.16
C ALA A 232 -9.95 7.62 21.37
N ASN A 233 -10.59 7.46 22.53
CA ASN A 233 -10.20 8.15 23.75
C ASN A 233 -8.78 7.74 24.20
N LEU A 234 -8.45 6.43 24.16
CA LEU A 234 -7.10 5.95 24.49
C LEU A 234 -6.03 6.51 23.53
N ILE A 235 -6.36 6.57 22.23
CA ILE A 235 -5.45 7.17 21.23
C ILE A 235 -5.24 8.65 21.57
N ALA A 236 -6.31 9.43 21.71
CA ALA A 236 -6.21 10.87 21.97
C ALA A 236 -5.50 11.19 23.31
N GLN A 237 -5.77 10.41 24.37
CA GLN A 237 -5.08 10.54 25.65
C GLN A 237 -3.58 10.25 25.53
N TYR A 238 -3.21 9.18 24.83
CA TYR A 238 -1.82 8.84 24.59
C TYR A 238 -1.09 9.95 23.80
N MET A 239 -1.74 10.45 22.74
CA MET A 239 -1.21 11.56 21.94
C MET A 239 -1.00 12.80 22.79
N ASN A 240 -1.99 13.24 23.55
CA ASN A 240 -1.89 14.41 24.42
C ASN A 240 -0.78 14.25 25.47
N SER A 241 -0.69 13.09 26.13
CA SER A 241 0.31 12.83 27.18
C SER A 241 1.75 12.79 26.65
N ASN A 242 1.93 12.51 25.35
CA ASN A 242 3.24 12.38 24.70
C ASN A 242 3.53 13.52 23.70
N LYS A 243 2.75 14.61 23.72
CA LYS A 243 2.89 15.76 22.80
C LYS A 243 2.70 15.39 21.31
N GLY A 244 1.85 14.39 21.02
CA GLY A 244 1.42 14.07 19.69
C GLY A 244 0.28 14.99 19.21
N LEU A 245 -0.06 14.93 17.92
CA LEU A 245 -0.98 15.88 17.31
C LEU A 245 -2.40 15.34 17.10
N ILE A 246 -2.59 14.01 17.06
CA ILE A 246 -3.92 13.44 16.76
C ILE A 246 -4.85 13.67 17.97
N SER A 247 -5.94 14.37 17.70
CA SER A 247 -7.03 14.67 18.62
C SER A 247 -8.22 13.73 18.45
N SER A 248 -9.17 13.75 19.38
CA SER A 248 -10.46 13.07 19.23
C SER A 248 -11.27 13.62 18.05
N SER A 249 -11.08 14.91 17.71
CA SER A 249 -11.70 15.55 16.54
C SER A 249 -11.16 14.96 15.24
N ASP A 250 -9.83 14.80 15.14
CA ASP A 250 -9.19 14.19 13.97
C ASP A 250 -9.73 12.79 13.68
N LEU A 251 -9.82 11.96 14.73
CA LEU A 251 -10.35 10.61 14.62
C LEU A 251 -11.82 10.64 14.19
N LYS A 252 -12.67 11.39 14.87
CA LYS A 252 -14.11 11.48 14.60
C LYS A 252 -14.41 11.98 13.18
N ASN A 253 -13.58 12.89 12.66
CA ASN A 253 -13.78 13.52 11.36
C ASN A 253 -13.05 12.81 10.21
N TYR A 254 -12.26 11.78 10.49
CA TYR A 254 -11.61 11.01 9.42
C TYR A 254 -12.66 10.34 8.55
N ARG A 255 -12.52 10.47 7.21
CA ARG A 255 -13.32 9.74 6.21
C ARG A 255 -12.42 9.31 5.06
N PRO A 256 -12.55 8.08 4.56
CA PRO A 256 -11.95 7.67 3.30
C PRO A 256 -12.66 8.35 2.13
N VAL A 257 -12.04 8.34 0.96
CA VAL A 257 -12.59 8.98 -0.25
C VAL A 257 -12.72 7.95 -1.37
N TRP A 258 -13.92 7.83 -1.92
CA TRP A 258 -14.13 7.10 -3.15
C TRP A 258 -13.58 7.92 -4.32
N ARG A 259 -12.49 7.46 -4.92
CA ARG A 259 -11.83 8.10 -6.05
C ARG A 259 -12.26 7.43 -7.36
N LYS A 260 -12.34 8.19 -8.45
CA LYS A 260 -12.49 7.59 -9.77
C LYS A 260 -11.16 6.95 -10.16
N PRO A 261 -11.10 5.64 -10.45
CA PRO A 261 -9.86 5.01 -10.90
C PRO A 261 -9.29 5.69 -12.14
N ILE A 262 -7.96 5.72 -12.25
CA ILE A 262 -7.31 6.12 -13.50
C ILE A 262 -7.29 4.93 -14.44
N THR A 263 -7.53 5.17 -15.72
CA THR A 263 -7.51 4.14 -16.76
C THR A 263 -6.57 4.53 -17.89
N GLY A 264 -5.89 3.53 -18.44
CA GLY A 264 -5.07 3.63 -19.64
C GLY A 264 -5.12 2.33 -20.42
N ASN A 265 -4.47 2.31 -21.58
CA ASN A 265 -4.29 1.09 -22.37
C ASN A 265 -2.80 0.85 -22.61
N TYR A 266 -2.42 -0.41 -22.65
CA TYR A 266 -1.10 -0.85 -23.04
C TYR A 266 -1.27 -2.03 -23.99
N HIS A 267 -0.96 -1.83 -25.26
CA HIS A 267 -1.40 -2.72 -26.36
C HIS A 267 -2.92 -2.95 -26.27
N GLU A 268 -3.36 -4.22 -26.27
CA GLU A 268 -4.77 -4.62 -26.16
C GLU A 268 -5.31 -4.63 -24.72
N TYR A 269 -4.44 -4.43 -23.71
CA TYR A 269 -4.82 -4.52 -22.32
C TYR A 269 -5.33 -3.18 -21.77
N LYS A 270 -6.46 -3.22 -21.08
CA LYS A 270 -6.97 -2.11 -20.29
C LYS A 270 -6.32 -2.12 -18.91
N ILE A 271 -5.67 -1.04 -18.56
CA ILE A 271 -5.08 -0.82 -17.24
C ILE A 271 -6.03 -0.01 -16.38
N VAL A 272 -6.32 -0.48 -15.16
CA VAL A 272 -7.11 0.24 -14.17
C VAL A 272 -6.30 0.34 -12.90
N THR A 273 -6.13 1.54 -12.38
CA THR A 273 -5.22 1.79 -11.28
C THR A 273 -5.69 2.92 -10.37
N MET A 274 -4.98 3.11 -9.24
CA MET A 274 -5.35 4.08 -8.21
C MET A 274 -5.12 5.53 -8.67
N ALA A 275 -6.04 6.40 -8.30
CA ALA A 275 -5.90 7.85 -8.48
C ALA A 275 -4.99 8.48 -7.41
N PRO A 276 -4.51 9.75 -7.60
CA PRO A 276 -3.87 10.50 -6.51
C PRO A 276 -4.73 10.52 -5.22
N PRO A 277 -4.10 10.58 -4.04
CA PRO A 277 -2.70 10.88 -3.79
C PRO A 277 -1.71 9.77 -4.12
N SER A 278 -2.13 8.55 -4.45
CA SER A 278 -1.20 7.53 -4.93
C SER A 278 -0.51 7.98 -6.22
N SER A 279 0.81 8.00 -6.22
CA SER A 279 1.61 8.25 -7.42
C SER A 279 1.64 7.05 -8.37
N GLY A 280 1.47 5.84 -7.82
CA GLY A 280 1.65 4.59 -8.54
C GLY A 280 0.79 4.46 -9.79
N GLY A 281 -0.46 4.92 -9.72
CA GLY A 281 -1.37 4.83 -10.87
C GLY A 281 -0.96 5.67 -12.07
N ILE A 282 -0.58 6.91 -11.84
CA ILE A 282 -0.08 7.79 -12.89
C ILE A 282 1.22 7.24 -13.47
N HIS A 283 2.16 6.85 -12.60
CA HIS A 283 3.45 6.32 -13.02
C HIS A 283 3.33 5.08 -13.90
N ILE A 284 2.50 4.11 -13.50
CA ILE A 284 2.31 2.88 -14.28
C ILE A 284 1.83 3.21 -15.70
N ILE A 285 0.78 4.03 -15.83
CA ILE A 285 0.24 4.37 -17.15
C ILE A 285 1.24 5.21 -17.95
N GLN A 286 1.90 6.18 -17.33
CA GLN A 286 2.91 7.00 -17.98
C GLN A 286 4.07 6.16 -18.50
N MET A 287 4.64 5.30 -17.67
CA MET A 287 5.74 4.42 -18.05
C MET A 287 5.32 3.42 -19.13
N LEU A 288 4.15 2.81 -19.04
CA LEU A 288 3.63 1.90 -20.07
C LEU A 288 3.43 2.63 -21.40
N ASN A 289 2.89 3.87 -21.39
CA ASN A 289 2.76 4.67 -22.61
C ASN A 289 4.10 4.97 -23.28
N ILE A 290 5.15 5.23 -22.49
CA ILE A 290 6.49 5.46 -23.02
C ILE A 290 7.07 4.14 -23.58
N LEU A 291 6.92 3.04 -22.84
CA LEU A 291 7.46 1.73 -23.21
C LEU A 291 6.78 1.10 -24.44
N GLU A 292 5.52 1.45 -24.72
CA GLU A 292 4.75 0.88 -25.84
C GLU A 292 5.41 1.08 -27.23
N LYS A 293 6.29 2.08 -27.36
CA LYS A 293 7.07 2.34 -28.57
C LYS A 293 8.16 1.29 -28.82
N TYR A 294 8.59 0.56 -27.80
CA TYR A 294 9.75 -0.31 -27.87
C TYR A 294 9.34 -1.77 -27.91
N ASN A 295 10.02 -2.57 -28.74
CA ASN A 295 9.87 -4.03 -28.72
C ASN A 295 10.72 -4.60 -27.57
N LEU A 296 10.10 -4.78 -26.40
CA LEU A 296 10.78 -5.24 -25.19
C LEU A 296 11.32 -6.67 -25.33
N LEU A 297 10.69 -7.53 -26.14
CA LEU A 297 11.17 -8.89 -26.40
C LEU A 297 12.51 -8.88 -27.13
N GLU A 298 12.68 -8.01 -28.13
CA GLU A 298 13.95 -7.87 -28.87
C GLU A 298 15.08 -7.30 -27.98
N LEU A 299 14.76 -6.49 -26.99
CA LEU A 299 15.76 -5.99 -26.04
C LEU A 299 16.28 -7.10 -25.13
N GLY A 300 15.49 -8.16 -24.90
CA GLY A 300 15.81 -9.27 -24.02
C GLY A 300 15.58 -8.95 -22.54
N HIS A 301 14.94 -9.88 -21.82
CA HIS A 301 14.62 -9.72 -20.40
C HIS A 301 15.89 -9.50 -19.57
N ASN A 302 15.88 -8.46 -18.73
CA ASN A 302 17.01 -8.05 -17.87
C ASN A 302 18.34 -7.80 -18.59
N SER A 303 18.32 -7.60 -19.90
CA SER A 303 19.53 -7.19 -20.64
C SER A 303 19.97 -5.78 -20.24
N PRO A 304 21.25 -5.39 -20.48
CA PRO A 304 21.70 -4.02 -20.23
C PRO A 304 20.88 -2.95 -20.98
N LYS A 305 20.44 -3.25 -22.21
CA LYS A 305 19.59 -2.34 -23.01
C LYS A 305 18.19 -2.19 -22.39
N TYR A 306 17.57 -3.30 -21.97
CA TYR A 306 16.28 -3.29 -21.28
C TYR A 306 16.36 -2.51 -19.97
N SER A 307 17.36 -2.82 -19.13
CA SER A 307 17.55 -2.16 -17.83
C SER A 307 17.85 -0.66 -17.98
N SER A 308 18.66 -0.27 -18.99
CA SER A 308 18.90 1.12 -19.31
C SER A 308 17.64 1.86 -19.73
N LEU A 309 16.82 1.27 -20.63
CA LEU A 309 15.57 1.87 -21.08
C LEU A 309 14.61 2.04 -19.90
N LEU A 310 14.41 1.00 -19.09
CA LEU A 310 13.50 1.05 -17.94
C LEU A 310 13.94 2.13 -16.94
N SER A 311 15.24 2.22 -16.67
CA SER A 311 15.81 3.26 -15.80
C SER A 311 15.53 4.68 -16.33
N GLU A 312 15.71 4.91 -17.64
CA GLU A 312 15.39 6.22 -18.26
C GLU A 312 13.90 6.56 -18.10
N VAL A 313 13.00 5.62 -18.42
CA VAL A 313 11.55 5.80 -18.30
C VAL A 313 11.15 6.15 -16.87
N MET A 314 11.70 5.43 -15.88
CA MET A 314 11.45 5.69 -14.47
C MET A 314 11.89 7.09 -14.06
N LYS A 315 13.07 7.56 -14.49
CA LYS A 315 13.55 8.92 -14.14
C LYS A 315 12.56 10.01 -14.52
N TYR A 316 11.98 9.95 -15.72
CA TYR A 316 10.96 10.94 -16.14
C TYR A 316 9.70 10.87 -15.28
N ALA A 317 9.19 9.66 -14.99
CA ALA A 317 8.01 9.49 -14.15
C ALA A 317 8.24 10.07 -12.74
N TYR A 318 9.41 9.81 -12.15
CA TYR A 318 9.74 10.32 -10.82
C TYR A 318 10.07 11.81 -10.78
N ALA A 319 10.61 12.37 -11.86
CA ALA A 319 10.75 13.82 -11.99
C ALA A 319 9.37 14.50 -11.96
N ASP A 320 8.40 13.95 -12.69
CA ASP A 320 7.03 14.44 -12.67
C ASP A 320 6.36 14.29 -11.30
N ARG A 321 6.61 13.16 -10.59
CA ARG A 321 6.15 12.94 -9.22
C ARG A 321 6.56 14.09 -8.32
N SER A 322 7.83 14.42 -8.32
CA SER A 322 8.39 15.41 -7.40
C SER A 322 7.76 16.81 -7.55
N LYS A 323 7.29 17.13 -8.76
CA LYS A 323 6.72 18.46 -9.06
C LYS A 323 5.21 18.52 -9.01
N TYR A 324 4.54 17.48 -9.55
CA TYR A 324 3.14 17.59 -9.92
C TYR A 324 2.20 16.74 -9.06
N LEU A 325 2.73 15.79 -8.26
CA LEU A 325 1.88 14.87 -7.52
C LEU A 325 1.71 15.28 -6.06
N GLY A 326 0.51 15.02 -5.55
CA GLY A 326 0.08 15.32 -4.19
C GLY A 326 -1.41 14.99 -4.02
N ASP A 327 -1.99 15.37 -2.89
CA ASP A 327 -3.41 15.18 -2.63
C ASP A 327 -4.26 16.04 -3.58
N PRO A 328 -5.13 15.44 -4.42
CA PRO A 328 -5.92 16.14 -5.39
C PRO A 328 -7.01 17.03 -4.77
N ASP A 329 -7.31 16.86 -3.48
CA ASP A 329 -8.26 17.69 -2.75
C ASP A 329 -7.61 19.02 -2.34
N PHE A 330 -6.27 19.13 -2.40
CA PHE A 330 -5.47 20.32 -2.05
C PHE A 330 -4.67 20.90 -3.20
N PHE A 331 -4.36 20.10 -4.21
CA PHE A 331 -3.51 20.49 -5.33
C PHE A 331 -4.04 19.93 -6.65
N LYS A 332 -4.12 20.77 -7.68
CA LYS A 332 -4.58 20.34 -9.01
C LYS A 332 -3.52 19.52 -9.74
N VAL A 333 -3.57 18.20 -9.57
CA VAL A 333 -2.70 17.25 -10.26
C VAL A 333 -3.06 17.15 -11.74
N PRO A 334 -2.10 17.35 -12.69
CA PRO A 334 -2.38 17.34 -14.13
C PRO A 334 -2.47 15.92 -14.70
N VAL A 335 -3.34 15.09 -14.12
CA VAL A 335 -3.46 13.65 -14.44
C VAL A 335 -3.57 13.40 -15.95
N LYS A 336 -4.48 14.10 -16.64
CA LYS A 336 -4.74 13.87 -18.07
C LYS A 336 -3.49 14.07 -18.93
N THR A 337 -2.68 15.08 -18.62
CA THR A 337 -1.43 15.35 -19.33
C THR A 337 -0.41 14.25 -19.08
N LEU A 338 -0.19 13.90 -17.80
CA LEU A 338 0.85 12.95 -17.42
C LEU A 338 0.63 11.54 -17.98
N ILE A 339 -0.62 11.13 -18.17
CA ILE A 339 -0.97 9.82 -18.72
C ILE A 339 -1.31 9.83 -20.22
N SER A 340 -1.08 10.96 -20.93
CA SER A 340 -1.40 11.03 -22.35
C SER A 340 -0.31 10.39 -23.22
N LYS A 341 -0.71 9.90 -24.39
CA LYS A 341 0.22 9.32 -25.39
C LYS A 341 1.12 10.43 -25.99
N GLU A 342 0.57 11.62 -26.16
CA GLU A 342 1.30 12.79 -26.67
C GLU A 342 2.48 13.15 -25.75
N TYR A 343 2.24 13.17 -24.43
CA TYR A 343 3.29 13.44 -23.46
C TYR A 343 4.36 12.32 -23.44
N ALA A 344 3.95 11.08 -23.58
CA ALA A 344 4.87 9.95 -23.72
C ALA A 344 5.74 10.05 -24.98
N GLU A 345 5.17 10.54 -26.11
CA GLU A 345 5.95 10.79 -27.33
C GLU A 345 6.99 11.89 -27.15
N GLU A 346 6.68 12.96 -26.42
CA GLU A 346 7.64 14.02 -26.10
C GLU A 346 8.82 13.48 -25.26
N ILE A 347 8.54 12.62 -24.29
CA ILE A 347 9.59 11.96 -23.50
C ILE A 347 10.40 11.02 -24.37
N ASN A 348 9.76 10.24 -25.24
CA ASN A 348 10.41 9.30 -26.14
C ASN A 348 11.41 9.96 -27.11
N LYS A 349 11.23 11.23 -27.48
CA LYS A 349 12.19 11.98 -28.29
C LYS A 349 13.50 12.24 -27.56
N LYS A 350 13.50 12.17 -26.24
CA LYS A 350 14.66 12.43 -25.36
C LYS A 350 15.41 11.15 -24.98
N ILE A 351 14.73 9.99 -25.01
CA ILE A 351 15.31 8.70 -24.61
C ILE A 351 16.11 8.11 -25.77
N GLN A 352 17.35 7.71 -25.48
CA GLN A 352 18.24 6.98 -26.40
C GLN A 352 18.67 5.66 -25.74
N ILE A 353 18.29 4.51 -26.33
CA ILE A 353 18.65 3.19 -25.80
C ILE A 353 20.19 3.06 -25.69
N GLY A 354 20.65 2.63 -24.51
CA GLY A 354 22.10 2.46 -24.25
C GLY A 354 22.81 3.74 -23.82
N LYS A 355 22.11 4.89 -23.76
CA LYS A 355 22.64 6.14 -23.22
C LYS A 355 21.93 6.44 -21.90
N ILE A 356 22.68 6.85 -20.89
CA ILE A 356 22.18 7.24 -19.59
C ILE A 356 22.16 8.76 -19.53
N THR A 357 20.96 9.35 -19.35
CA THR A 357 20.81 10.78 -19.10
C THR A 357 21.13 11.05 -17.63
N PRO A 358 22.04 11.97 -17.29
CA PRO A 358 22.28 12.38 -15.91
C PRO A 358 20.99 12.86 -15.24
N ALA A 359 20.75 12.44 -14.00
CA ALA A 359 19.48 12.76 -13.31
C ALA A 359 19.26 14.28 -13.15
N ASN A 360 20.33 15.06 -13.05
CA ASN A 360 20.27 16.53 -12.98
C ASN A 360 19.87 17.21 -14.30
N GLU A 361 19.87 16.50 -15.41
CA GLU A 361 19.35 16.99 -16.70
C GLU A 361 17.85 16.70 -16.86
N ILE A 362 17.29 15.82 -16.04
CA ILE A 362 15.87 15.47 -16.00
C ILE A 362 15.24 16.23 -14.84
N LEU A 363 15.02 17.54 -15.02
CA LEU A 363 14.37 18.37 -13.98
C LEU A 363 12.87 18.06 -13.89
N PRO A 364 12.27 18.13 -12.67
CA PRO A 364 12.71 18.90 -11.51
C PRO A 364 13.15 18.13 -10.28
N GLY A 365 13.75 17.00 -10.27
CA GLY A 365 14.20 16.41 -9.01
C GLY A 365 15.38 15.47 -9.15
N GLN A 366 16.47 15.81 -8.46
CA GLN A 366 17.58 14.88 -8.25
C GLN A 366 17.23 13.96 -7.08
N ALA A 367 16.91 12.70 -7.34
CA ALA A 367 16.80 11.72 -6.26
C ALA A 367 17.43 10.39 -6.67
N ILE A 368 18.34 9.92 -5.82
CA ILE A 368 18.79 8.53 -5.80
C ILE A 368 17.72 7.78 -5.01
N GLN A 369 17.00 6.87 -5.67
CA GLN A 369 15.94 6.10 -5.04
C GLN A 369 16.47 4.90 -4.26
N LYS A 370 15.90 4.70 -3.07
CA LYS A 370 15.82 3.39 -2.43
C LYS A 370 14.35 2.95 -2.48
N GLU A 371 14.08 1.80 -3.06
CA GLU A 371 12.73 1.21 -3.00
C GLU A 371 12.39 0.85 -1.55
N SER A 372 11.19 1.21 -1.13
CA SER A 372 10.64 0.78 0.16
C SER A 372 10.19 -0.68 0.07
N MET A 373 10.72 -1.54 0.94
CA MET A 373 10.26 -2.92 1.11
C MET A 373 9.21 -3.06 2.22
N ASP A 374 8.63 -1.96 2.68
CA ASP A 374 7.90 -1.86 3.95
C ASP A 374 6.37 -1.87 3.80
N THR A 375 5.86 -2.05 2.60
CA THR A 375 4.42 -2.11 2.27
C THR A 375 3.97 -3.54 2.09
N THR A 376 2.65 -3.81 2.26
CA THR A 376 2.06 -5.09 1.88
C THR A 376 0.94 -4.90 0.86
N HIS A 377 0.84 -5.88 -0.03
CA HIS A 377 -0.20 -5.97 -1.04
C HIS A 377 -0.88 -7.33 -0.98
N PHE A 378 -2.17 -7.37 -1.32
CA PHE A 378 -2.88 -8.61 -1.58
C PHE A 378 -3.84 -8.46 -2.76
N SER A 379 -4.04 -9.55 -3.47
CA SER A 379 -4.97 -9.65 -4.61
C SER A 379 -5.94 -10.78 -4.39
N ILE A 380 -7.20 -10.54 -4.72
CA ILE A 380 -8.28 -11.52 -4.56
C ILE A 380 -9.16 -11.53 -5.81
N ALA A 381 -9.48 -12.73 -6.27
CA ALA A 381 -10.50 -12.98 -7.27
C ALA A 381 -11.51 -13.96 -6.69
N ASP A 382 -12.80 -13.76 -6.95
CA ASP A 382 -13.86 -14.68 -6.54
C ASP A 382 -14.53 -15.37 -7.73
N LYS A 383 -15.33 -16.40 -7.45
CA LYS A 383 -16.09 -17.16 -8.44
C LYS A 383 -17.15 -16.35 -9.18
N PHE A 384 -17.50 -15.16 -8.67
CA PHE A 384 -18.47 -14.26 -9.30
C PHE A 384 -17.80 -13.34 -10.31
N GLY A 385 -16.47 -13.37 -10.41
CA GLY A 385 -15.65 -12.55 -11.31
C GLY A 385 -15.29 -11.17 -10.74
N ASN A 386 -15.49 -10.93 -9.44
CA ASN A 386 -15.01 -9.72 -8.80
C ASN A 386 -13.51 -9.80 -8.52
N LEU A 387 -12.83 -8.66 -8.63
CA LEU A 387 -11.40 -8.55 -8.39
C LEU A 387 -11.11 -7.45 -7.37
N VAL A 388 -10.16 -7.70 -6.49
CA VAL A 388 -9.66 -6.72 -5.52
C VAL A 388 -8.14 -6.72 -5.54
N GLY A 389 -7.53 -5.54 -5.66
CA GLY A 389 -6.13 -5.28 -5.39
C GLY A 389 -6.03 -4.25 -4.27
N ASN A 390 -5.37 -4.59 -3.18
CA ASN A 390 -5.25 -3.73 -2.01
C ASN A 390 -3.80 -3.57 -1.57
N THR A 391 -3.37 -2.32 -1.44
CA THR A 391 -2.04 -1.95 -0.93
C THR A 391 -2.22 -1.08 0.30
N TYR A 392 -1.63 -1.46 1.43
CA TYR A 392 -1.70 -0.67 2.64
C TYR A 392 -0.42 -0.83 3.48
N THR A 393 -0.17 0.13 4.35
CA THR A 393 1.14 0.27 4.98
C THR A 393 1.06 0.98 6.33
N LEU A 394 2.17 0.94 7.05
CA LEU A 394 2.51 1.83 8.17
C LEU A 394 3.57 2.85 7.77
N ASN A 395 3.94 2.92 6.49
CA ASN A 395 5.08 3.57 5.87
C ASN A 395 6.39 2.78 6.07
N SER A 396 7.06 2.85 7.20
CA SER A 396 8.25 2.04 7.50
C SER A 396 7.90 0.69 8.12
N THR A 397 8.86 -0.26 8.09
CA THR A 397 8.79 -1.50 8.87
C THR A 397 8.49 -1.19 10.34
N TYR A 398 7.32 -1.63 10.82
CA TYR A 398 6.73 -1.31 12.12
C TYR A 398 6.41 0.19 12.34
N GLY A 399 6.27 0.98 11.29
CA GLY A 399 5.85 2.37 11.35
C GLY A 399 6.67 3.24 12.28
N SER A 400 6.01 4.02 13.13
CA SER A 400 6.62 4.87 14.14
C SER A 400 7.29 4.10 15.30
N GLY A 401 7.06 2.79 15.41
CA GLY A 401 7.44 1.97 16.57
C GLY A 401 6.52 2.15 17.79
N ILE A 402 5.58 3.09 17.73
CA ILE A 402 4.67 3.41 18.84
C ILE A 402 3.45 2.50 18.83
N ILE A 403 3.23 1.82 19.96
CA ILE A 403 1.98 1.10 20.22
C ILE A 403 1.20 1.86 21.29
N ILE A 404 -0.02 2.27 20.97
CA ILE A 404 -0.90 2.98 21.89
C ILE A 404 -1.24 2.08 23.07
N ASP A 405 -1.00 2.58 24.27
CA ASP A 405 -1.21 1.80 25.49
C ASP A 405 -2.68 1.39 25.65
N GLY A 406 -2.90 0.18 26.14
CA GLY A 406 -4.24 -0.41 26.30
C GLY A 406 -4.90 -0.90 25.01
N THR A 407 -4.49 -0.43 23.81
CA THR A 407 -5.14 -0.78 22.54
C THR A 407 -4.41 -1.88 21.74
N GLY A 408 -3.09 -1.98 21.86
CA GLY A 408 -2.27 -2.84 21.02
C GLY A 408 -2.10 -2.36 19.57
N ILE A 409 -2.58 -1.16 19.24
CA ILE A 409 -2.49 -0.58 17.90
C ILE A 409 -1.08 -0.05 17.66
N LEU A 410 -0.39 -0.60 16.68
CA LEU A 410 0.87 -0.08 16.15
C LEU A 410 0.57 1.05 15.16
N MET A 411 1.19 2.21 15.36
CA MET A 411 0.92 3.43 14.61
C MET A 411 1.90 3.63 13.46
N ASN A 412 1.40 4.19 12.38
CA ASN A 412 2.15 4.58 11.19
C ASN A 412 3.18 5.68 11.46
N ASN A 413 4.06 5.93 10.50
CA ASN A 413 4.92 7.11 10.41
C ASN A 413 4.77 7.78 9.03
N GLU A 414 3.55 7.89 8.56
CA GLU A 414 3.19 8.31 7.21
C GLU A 414 3.40 9.81 6.97
N MET A 415 3.57 10.62 8.03
CA MET A 415 3.88 12.06 7.89
C MET A 415 5.23 12.31 7.20
N ASP A 416 6.15 11.33 7.18
CA ASP A 416 7.42 11.39 6.44
C ASP A 416 7.24 11.43 4.91
N ASP A 417 6.11 10.94 4.40
CA ASP A 417 5.80 10.97 2.97
C ASP A 417 5.41 12.36 2.47
N PHE A 418 5.16 13.31 3.36
CA PHE A 418 5.13 14.73 3.00
C PHE A 418 6.54 15.28 2.75
N VAL A 419 6.59 16.42 2.08
CA VAL A 419 7.82 17.21 1.91
C VAL A 419 8.09 18.00 3.19
N SER A 420 9.17 17.65 3.89
CA SER A 420 9.62 18.39 5.08
C SER A 420 10.32 19.69 4.72
N ALA A 421 11.08 19.72 3.61
CA ALA A 421 11.67 20.94 3.04
C ALA A 421 11.93 20.74 1.53
N PRO A 422 11.85 21.79 0.70
CA PRO A 422 12.15 21.69 -0.72
C PRO A 422 13.58 21.19 -0.97
N GLY A 423 13.73 20.21 -1.89
CA GLY A 423 15.03 19.63 -2.24
C GLY A 423 15.62 18.67 -1.22
N ILE A 424 14.98 18.44 -0.07
CA ILE A 424 15.38 17.44 0.91
C ILE A 424 14.53 16.18 0.71
N PRO A 425 15.17 15.02 0.49
CA PRO A 425 14.46 13.76 0.32
C PRO A 425 13.90 13.25 1.65
N ASN A 426 12.78 12.48 1.58
CA ASN A 426 12.30 11.70 2.72
C ASN A 426 13.21 10.47 2.98
N GLN A 427 12.85 9.61 3.94
CA GLN A 427 13.65 8.42 4.28
C GLN A 427 13.85 7.44 3.11
N PHE A 428 13.00 7.48 2.10
CA PHE A 428 13.10 6.65 0.89
C PHE A 428 13.84 7.34 -0.26
N GLY A 429 14.44 8.52 -0.02
CA GLY A 429 15.14 9.28 -1.05
C GLY A 429 14.20 10.01 -2.03
N LEU A 430 12.91 10.07 -1.74
CA LEU A 430 11.92 10.70 -2.61
C LEU A 430 11.87 12.20 -2.38
N LEU A 431 12.00 12.95 -3.46
CA LEU A 431 11.81 14.39 -3.47
C LEU A 431 10.34 14.75 -3.73
N GLY A 432 9.95 15.88 -3.19
CA GLY A 432 8.64 16.47 -3.46
C GLY A 432 8.72 18.00 -3.52
N GLY A 433 7.64 18.60 -4.00
CA GLY A 433 7.47 20.04 -4.10
C GLY A 433 6.25 20.53 -3.32
N GLU A 434 5.83 21.75 -3.62
CA GLU A 434 4.66 22.43 -3.01
C GLU A 434 3.38 21.59 -3.04
N ALA A 435 3.22 20.74 -4.09
CA ALA A 435 2.06 19.86 -4.23
C ALA A 435 1.89 18.91 -3.05
N ASN A 436 3.00 18.47 -2.43
CA ASN A 436 3.03 17.51 -1.33
C ASN A 436 3.55 18.10 0.00
N LYS A 437 3.46 19.42 0.20
CA LYS A 437 3.77 20.05 1.51
C LYS A 437 2.76 19.63 2.57
N ILE A 438 3.17 19.64 3.83
CA ILE A 438 2.28 19.38 4.98
C ILE A 438 1.24 20.48 5.08
N GLU A 439 -0.03 20.07 5.14
CA GLU A 439 -1.17 20.95 5.45
C GLU A 439 -2.16 20.15 6.33
N PRO A 440 -2.88 20.78 7.28
CA PRO A 440 -3.90 20.10 8.08
C PRO A 440 -4.91 19.34 7.21
N TYR A 441 -5.25 18.12 7.62
CA TYR A 441 -6.21 17.21 6.96
C TYR A 441 -5.80 16.69 5.58
N LYS A 442 -4.67 17.09 5.03
CA LYS A 442 -4.12 16.61 3.76
C LYS A 442 -3.58 15.19 3.87
N ARG A 443 -3.64 14.46 2.77
CA ARG A 443 -3.03 13.13 2.64
C ARG A 443 -1.63 13.25 2.04
N PRO A 444 -0.63 12.53 2.56
CA PRO A 444 0.68 12.44 1.90
C PRO A 444 0.58 11.64 0.59
N LEU A 445 1.54 11.93 -0.30
CA LEU A 445 1.67 11.31 -1.62
C LEU A 445 2.04 9.84 -1.55
#